data_2d89617fda4f4d45fb34506a5945e492
#
_entry.id   2d89617fda4f4d45fb34506a5945e492
#
_cell.length_a   1.000
_cell.length_b   1.000
_cell.length_c   1.000
_cell.angle_alpha   90.00
_cell.angle_beta   90.00
_cell.angle_gamma   90.00
#
_symmetry.space_group_name_H-M   'P 1'
#
loop_
_entity.id
_entity.type
_entity.pdbx_description
1 polymer ?
#
loop_
_entity_poly.entity_id
_entity_poly.type
_entity_poly.pdbx_seq_one_letter_code
_entity_poly.pdbx_strand_id
1 'polypeptide(L)'
;YVEEQLKAGRKRSTLEDYMDYSIGFSTRGCFRKCKFCVNKKYDKAFKHSPIEEFLDNDRPYLYLWDDNFFAYPKWEEILDAIEATGKPFQFRQGLDLRLMTDRKAKRFNNTNYRGDFIFAFDHIEERDRIIEKIQLWKRYSSKICKLYVLCGFESQDEKDIENTFERIKILMRYGSM
;
A
#
# COMPACT_ATOMS: atom_id res chain seq x y z
N TYR A 1 27.34 -0.09 -0.72
CA TYR A 1 27.25 -1.39 -0.04
C TYR A 1 26.72 -2.49 -0.97
N VAL A 2 25.51 -2.35 -1.59
CA VAL A 2 24.94 -3.37 -2.49
C VAL A 2 25.84 -3.63 -3.68
N GLU A 3 26.30 -2.59 -4.36
CA GLU A 3 27.24 -2.69 -5.48
C GLU A 3 28.56 -3.38 -5.11
N GLU A 4 29.08 -3.10 -3.91
CA GLU A 4 30.29 -3.75 -3.40
C GLU A 4 30.06 -5.25 -3.16
N GLN A 5 28.88 -5.64 -2.64
CA GLN A 5 28.53 -7.04 -2.46
C GLN A 5 28.38 -7.79 -3.78
N LEU A 6 27.83 -7.15 -4.81
CA LEU A 6 27.72 -7.69 -6.16
C LEU A 6 29.10 -7.86 -6.81
N LYS A 7 29.98 -6.86 -6.67
CA LYS A 7 31.38 -6.91 -7.14
C LYS A 7 32.18 -8.00 -6.42
N ALA A 8 31.85 -8.30 -5.16
CA ALA A 8 32.45 -9.40 -4.38
C ALA A 8 31.90 -10.78 -4.74
N GLY A 9 31.08 -10.91 -5.79
CA GLY A 9 30.56 -12.19 -6.29
C GLY A 9 29.45 -12.80 -5.43
N ARG A 10 28.81 -12.05 -4.54
CA ARG A 10 27.64 -12.53 -3.81
C ARG A 10 26.45 -12.67 -4.75
N LYS A 11 25.70 -13.75 -4.61
CA LYS A 11 24.56 -14.04 -5.47
C LYS A 11 23.54 -12.89 -5.43
N ARG A 12 23.18 -12.44 -6.60
CA ARG A 12 22.23 -11.35 -6.89
C ARG A 12 20.86 -11.54 -6.22
N SER A 13 20.43 -12.77 -5.95
CA SER A 13 19.06 -13.16 -5.57
C SER A 13 18.48 -12.50 -4.29
N THR A 14 19.30 -11.94 -3.40
CA THR A 14 18.85 -11.28 -2.18
C THR A 14 19.02 -9.75 -2.21
N LEU A 15 19.73 -9.22 -3.20
CA LEU A 15 20.08 -7.80 -3.31
C LEU A 15 19.49 -7.15 -4.57
N GLU A 16 19.04 -7.93 -5.54
CA GLU A 16 18.53 -7.47 -6.84
C GLU A 16 17.35 -6.52 -6.71
N ASP A 17 16.40 -6.83 -5.82
CA ASP A 17 15.20 -6.00 -5.64
C ASP A 17 15.54 -4.56 -5.28
N TYR A 18 16.63 -4.31 -4.54
CA TYR A 18 17.04 -2.97 -4.14
C TYR A 18 17.73 -2.17 -5.26
N MET A 19 18.21 -2.84 -6.31
CA MET A 19 18.84 -2.20 -7.46
C MET A 19 17.83 -1.83 -8.56
N ASP A 20 16.64 -2.44 -8.52
CA ASP A 20 15.66 -2.32 -9.59
C ASP A 20 14.63 -1.21 -9.37
N TYR A 21 14.63 -0.54 -8.20
CA TYR A 21 13.65 0.51 -7.93
C TYR A 21 14.21 1.73 -7.20
N SER A 22 13.66 2.88 -7.54
CA SER A 22 13.74 4.07 -6.71
C SER A 22 12.80 3.91 -5.52
N ILE A 23 13.19 4.43 -4.36
CA ILE A 23 12.39 4.36 -3.13
C ILE A 23 12.22 5.73 -2.52
N GLY A 24 11.01 6.05 -2.09
CA GLY A 24 10.75 7.32 -1.42
C GLY A 24 9.37 7.43 -0.80
N PHE A 25 9.10 8.63 -0.30
CA PHE A 25 7.85 9.00 0.34
C PHE A 25 7.29 10.24 -0.35
N SER A 26 6.25 10.10 -1.13
CA SER A 26 5.58 11.24 -1.74
C SER A 26 4.70 11.99 -0.74
N THR A 27 4.10 11.23 0.20
CA THR A 27 3.35 11.76 1.34
C THR A 27 3.80 11.11 2.64
N ARG A 28 3.59 11.81 3.75
CA ARG A 28 3.78 11.28 5.11
C ARG A 28 2.56 11.58 5.96
N GLY A 29 2.45 10.82 7.03
CA GLY A 29 1.43 11.04 8.04
C GLY A 29 0.12 10.30 7.78
N CYS A 30 -0.65 10.16 8.86
CA CYS A 30 -1.94 9.51 8.86
C CYS A 30 -2.79 10.08 10.01
N PHE A 31 -4.08 10.33 9.76
CA PHE A 31 -5.01 10.78 10.79
C PHE A 31 -5.50 9.64 11.69
N ARG A 32 -5.30 8.38 11.27
CA ARG A 32 -5.70 7.21 12.05
C ARG A 32 -4.67 6.95 13.15
N LYS A 33 -5.14 6.77 14.36
CA LYS A 33 -4.31 6.50 15.53
C LYS A 33 -4.40 5.02 15.92
N CYS A 34 -4.21 4.11 14.94
CA CYS A 34 -4.28 2.68 15.17
C CYS A 34 -3.32 2.28 16.29
N LYS A 35 -3.79 1.48 17.25
CA LYS A 35 -3.02 1.11 18.47
C LYS A 35 -1.69 0.46 18.15
N PHE A 36 -1.65 -0.39 17.13
CA PHE A 36 -0.47 -1.12 16.68
C PHE A 36 0.51 -0.27 15.85
N CYS A 37 0.05 0.86 15.31
CA CYS A 37 0.87 1.64 14.39
C CYS A 37 1.94 2.43 15.12
N VAL A 38 3.17 2.38 14.62
CA VAL A 38 4.30 3.16 15.14
C VAL A 38 4.23 4.63 14.74
N ASN A 39 3.50 4.95 13.66
CA ASN A 39 3.43 6.28 13.08
C ASN A 39 2.31 7.13 13.68
N LYS A 40 2.38 7.38 15.00
CA LYS A 40 1.39 8.17 15.75
C LYS A 40 1.72 9.67 15.82
N LYS A 41 2.87 10.06 15.27
CA LYS A 41 3.41 11.42 15.38
C LYS A 41 2.53 12.45 14.66
N TYR A 42 1.90 12.06 13.56
CA TYR A 42 1.16 12.96 12.69
C TYR A 42 -0.35 12.80 12.85
N ASP A 43 -1.09 13.91 12.69
CA ASP A 43 -2.56 13.94 12.79
C ASP A 43 -3.25 14.04 11.42
N LYS A 44 -2.48 14.22 10.36
CA LYS A 44 -2.96 14.30 8.98
C LYS A 44 -1.90 13.82 8.00
N ALA A 45 -2.33 13.43 6.81
CA ALA A 45 -1.42 13.21 5.69
C ALA A 45 -1.03 14.55 5.06
N PHE A 46 0.23 14.67 4.64
CA PHE A 46 0.79 15.87 4.01
C PHE A 46 1.79 15.47 2.92
N LYS A 47 2.02 16.36 1.94
CA LYS A 47 3.05 16.20 0.93
C LYS A 47 4.43 16.18 1.60
N HIS A 48 5.28 15.22 1.21
CA HIS A 48 6.62 15.07 1.77
C HIS A 48 7.66 15.47 0.73
N SER A 49 8.23 14.53 0.01
CA SER A 49 9.28 14.82 -0.98
C SER A 49 8.71 14.92 -2.40
N PRO A 50 9.20 15.88 -3.20
CA PRO A 50 9.04 15.82 -4.65
C PRO A 50 9.59 14.50 -5.19
N ILE A 51 8.99 13.97 -6.25
CA ILE A 51 9.41 12.68 -6.84
C ILE A 51 10.86 12.74 -7.31
N GLU A 52 11.30 13.87 -7.82
CA GLU A 52 12.63 14.12 -8.36
C GLU A 52 13.75 13.95 -7.32
N GLU A 53 13.46 14.13 -6.04
CA GLU A 53 14.45 13.97 -4.96
C GLU A 53 14.90 12.53 -4.75
N PHE A 54 14.07 11.55 -5.10
CA PHE A 54 14.37 10.14 -4.90
C PHE A 54 14.24 9.28 -6.17
N LEU A 55 13.89 9.90 -7.30
CA LEU A 55 13.81 9.23 -8.59
C LEU A 55 15.22 9.02 -9.16
N ASP A 56 15.58 7.77 -9.36
CA ASP A 56 16.75 7.37 -10.12
C ASP A 56 16.28 6.93 -11.53
N ASN A 57 16.72 7.64 -12.56
CA ASN A 57 16.30 7.39 -13.92
C ASN A 57 16.79 6.04 -14.48
N ASP A 58 17.87 5.51 -13.93
CA ASP A 58 18.45 4.24 -14.36
C ASP A 58 17.68 3.04 -13.75
N ARG A 59 16.79 3.29 -12.80
CA ARG A 59 16.00 2.23 -12.16
C ARG A 59 14.64 2.05 -12.83
N PRO A 60 14.24 0.81 -13.16
CA PRO A 60 13.02 0.55 -13.92
C PRO A 60 11.72 0.82 -13.15
N TYR A 61 11.74 0.82 -11.81
CA TYR A 61 10.52 0.92 -10.99
C TYR A 61 10.60 2.01 -9.94
N LEU A 62 9.42 2.42 -9.45
CA LEU A 62 9.27 3.35 -8.35
C LEU A 62 8.45 2.72 -7.22
N TYR A 63 9.03 2.59 -6.04
CA TYR A 63 8.34 2.11 -4.85
C TYR A 63 8.14 3.22 -3.83
N LEU A 64 6.87 3.38 -3.44
CA LEU A 64 6.42 4.41 -2.52
C LEU A 64 6.08 3.78 -1.16
N TRP A 65 6.63 4.35 -0.11
CA TRP A 65 6.47 3.88 1.27
C TRP A 65 5.60 4.82 2.10
N ASP A 66 4.66 5.46 1.43
CA ASP A 66 3.75 6.43 2.02
C ASP A 66 2.92 5.83 3.15
N ASP A 67 2.72 6.58 4.24
CA ASP A 67 2.00 6.10 5.43
C ASP A 67 0.50 5.89 5.17
N ASN A 68 -0.14 6.86 4.53
CA ASN A 68 -1.55 6.78 4.11
C ASN A 68 -1.80 7.74 2.95
N PHE A 69 -1.44 7.31 1.76
CA PHE A 69 -1.55 8.11 0.54
C PHE A 69 -2.97 8.63 0.28
N PHE A 70 -3.99 7.77 0.47
CA PHE A 70 -5.37 8.14 0.22
C PHE A 70 -5.95 9.18 1.20
N ALA A 71 -5.28 9.41 2.32
CA ALA A 71 -5.66 10.45 3.27
C ALA A 71 -5.18 11.86 2.88
N TYR A 72 -4.25 11.95 1.91
CA TYR A 72 -3.80 13.24 1.43
C TYR A 72 -4.86 13.86 0.48
N PRO A 73 -5.37 15.08 0.76
CA PRO A 73 -6.48 15.64 -0.02
C PRO A 73 -6.16 15.84 -1.51
N LYS A 74 -4.91 16.20 -1.81
CA LYS A 74 -4.43 16.45 -3.17
C LYS A 74 -3.69 15.25 -3.77
N TRP A 75 -4.16 14.04 -3.47
CA TRP A 75 -3.54 12.79 -3.90
C TRP A 75 -3.41 12.67 -5.43
N GLU A 76 -4.30 13.31 -6.21
CA GLU A 76 -4.24 13.28 -7.67
C GLU A 76 -3.04 14.06 -8.20
N GLU A 77 -2.72 15.23 -7.65
CA GLU A 77 -1.53 16.00 -8.03
C GLU A 77 -0.25 15.16 -7.86
N ILE A 78 -0.18 14.38 -6.78
CA ILE A 78 0.96 13.48 -6.54
C ILE A 78 0.94 12.31 -7.53
N LEU A 79 -0.23 11.71 -7.78
CA LEU A 79 -0.38 10.61 -8.71
C LEU A 79 0.01 11.03 -10.14
N ASP A 80 -0.39 12.23 -10.56
CA ASP A 80 -0.01 12.79 -11.86
C ASP A 80 1.52 12.98 -11.98
N ALA A 81 2.18 13.43 -10.90
CA ALA A 81 3.63 13.54 -10.86
C ALA A 81 4.32 12.17 -10.93
N ILE A 82 3.77 11.15 -10.25
CA ILE A 82 4.27 9.77 -10.34
C ILE A 82 4.15 9.24 -11.78
N GLU A 83 2.99 9.42 -12.41
CA GLU A 83 2.75 8.96 -13.78
C GLU A 83 3.61 9.70 -14.81
N ALA A 84 3.90 10.98 -14.57
CA ALA A 84 4.79 11.77 -15.42
C ALA A 84 6.22 11.19 -15.50
N THR A 85 6.63 10.38 -14.53
CA THR A 85 7.91 9.65 -14.59
C THR A 85 7.95 8.57 -15.68
N GLY A 86 6.78 8.12 -16.17
CA GLY A 86 6.63 6.99 -17.09
C GLY A 86 6.95 5.63 -16.49
N LYS A 87 7.37 5.56 -15.24
CA LYS A 87 7.78 4.31 -14.59
C LYS A 87 6.61 3.56 -13.96
N PRO A 88 6.59 2.22 -14.02
CA PRO A 88 5.70 1.43 -13.18
C PRO A 88 5.97 1.72 -11.70
N PHE A 89 4.91 1.80 -10.90
CA PHE A 89 5.04 2.14 -9.48
C PHE A 89 4.16 1.27 -8.58
N GLN A 90 4.51 1.21 -7.30
CA GLN A 90 3.72 0.50 -6.29
C GLN A 90 3.82 1.20 -4.92
N PHE A 91 2.70 1.27 -4.20
CA PHE A 91 2.67 1.62 -2.79
C PHE A 91 2.92 0.37 -1.93
N ARG A 92 4.05 0.34 -1.23
CA ARG A 92 4.53 -0.86 -0.49
C ARG A 92 3.95 -1.00 0.91
N GLN A 93 3.57 0.10 1.56
CA GLN A 93 2.92 0.08 2.88
C GLN A 93 1.41 -0.24 2.82
N GLY A 94 0.88 -0.30 1.60
CA GLY A 94 -0.54 -0.48 1.37
C GLY A 94 -1.31 0.84 1.35
N LEU A 95 -2.53 0.74 0.84
CA LEU A 95 -3.47 1.85 0.71
C LEU A 95 -4.64 1.65 1.68
N ASP A 96 -5.18 2.73 2.23
CA ASP A 96 -6.34 2.64 3.12
C ASP A 96 -7.62 2.41 2.31
N LEU A 97 -8.03 1.15 2.19
CA LEU A 97 -9.21 0.75 1.43
C LEU A 97 -10.49 1.47 1.89
N ARG A 98 -10.59 1.81 3.17
CA ARG A 98 -11.74 2.52 3.75
C ARG A 98 -11.96 3.91 3.15
N LEU A 99 -10.90 4.49 2.57
CA LEU A 99 -10.93 5.77 1.87
C LEU A 99 -11.16 5.63 0.36
N MET A 100 -11.39 4.40 -0.13
CA MET A 100 -11.68 4.15 -1.53
C MET A 100 -13.00 4.81 -1.94
N THR A 101 -12.97 5.49 -3.07
CA THR A 101 -14.13 6.07 -3.76
C THR A 101 -14.14 5.61 -5.21
N ASP A 102 -15.27 5.76 -5.91
CA ASP A 102 -15.36 5.45 -7.34
C ASP A 102 -14.29 6.20 -8.14
N ARG A 103 -14.05 7.48 -7.82
CA ARG A 103 -13.01 8.30 -8.45
C ARG A 103 -11.62 7.70 -8.25
N LYS A 104 -11.26 7.31 -7.02
CA LYS A 104 -9.99 6.68 -6.72
C LYS A 104 -9.83 5.33 -7.42
N ALA A 105 -10.84 4.47 -7.32
CA ALA A 105 -10.81 3.15 -7.94
C ALA A 105 -10.62 3.27 -9.46
N LYS A 106 -11.41 4.11 -10.12
CA LYS A 106 -11.29 4.37 -11.56
C LYS A 106 -9.91 4.92 -11.93
N ARG A 107 -9.41 5.90 -11.16
CA ARG A 107 -8.14 6.56 -11.45
C ARG A 107 -6.96 5.60 -11.30
N PHE A 108 -6.91 4.85 -10.19
CA PHE A 108 -5.83 3.88 -9.94
C PHE A 108 -5.83 2.70 -10.88
N ASN A 109 -7.01 2.22 -11.32
CA ASN A 109 -7.09 1.12 -12.28
C ASN A 109 -6.49 1.47 -13.65
N ASN A 110 -6.44 2.75 -13.99
CA ASN A 110 -5.89 3.24 -15.26
C ASN A 110 -4.40 3.62 -15.17
N THR A 111 -3.75 3.39 -14.03
CA THR A 111 -2.32 3.69 -13.86
C THR A 111 -1.44 2.50 -14.23
N ASN A 112 -0.16 2.77 -14.50
CA ASN A 112 0.87 1.75 -14.65
C ASN A 112 1.30 1.19 -13.28
N TYR A 113 0.31 0.68 -12.50
CA TYR A 113 0.57 0.13 -11.17
C TYR A 113 1.21 -1.25 -11.27
N ARG A 114 2.34 -1.44 -10.61
CA ARG A 114 3.12 -2.67 -10.60
C ARG A 114 2.60 -3.65 -9.55
N GLY A 115 2.33 -4.89 -9.96
CA GLY A 115 1.92 -5.95 -9.04
C GLY A 115 0.51 -5.74 -8.47
N ASP A 116 0.30 -6.34 -7.29
CA ASP A 116 -1.00 -6.33 -6.63
C ASP A 116 -1.22 -5.05 -5.82
N PHE A 117 -2.47 -4.63 -5.76
CA PHE A 117 -2.87 -3.59 -4.82
C PHE A 117 -2.92 -4.15 -3.41
N ILE A 118 -2.23 -3.49 -2.49
CA ILE A 118 -2.11 -3.90 -1.10
C ILE A 118 -3.00 -3.00 -0.24
N PHE A 119 -3.87 -3.60 0.55
CA PHE A 119 -4.74 -2.96 1.52
C PHE A 119 -4.60 -3.62 2.89
N ALA A 120 -5.45 -3.25 3.85
CA ALA A 120 -5.48 -3.87 5.17
C ALA A 120 -6.92 -4.08 5.66
N PHE A 121 -7.12 -5.15 6.44
CA PHE A 121 -8.34 -5.45 7.17
C PHE A 121 -7.96 -5.84 8.60
N ASP A 122 -7.74 -4.84 9.45
CA ASP A 122 -7.16 -5.03 10.77
C ASP A 122 -8.19 -5.32 11.87
N HIS A 123 -9.41 -4.78 11.75
CA HIS A 123 -10.45 -4.88 12.76
C HIS A 123 -11.75 -5.44 12.20
N ILE A 124 -12.35 -6.44 12.89
CA ILE A 124 -13.58 -7.10 12.44
C ILE A 124 -14.78 -6.14 12.41
N GLU A 125 -14.78 -5.11 13.23
CA GLU A 125 -15.82 -4.07 13.28
C GLU A 125 -15.92 -3.28 11.97
N GLU A 126 -14.86 -3.28 11.17
CA GLU A 126 -14.84 -2.64 9.86
C GLU A 126 -15.38 -3.53 8.72
N ARG A 127 -15.85 -4.75 9.06
CA ARG A 127 -16.28 -5.78 8.11
C ARG A 127 -17.15 -5.24 6.98
N ASP A 128 -18.25 -4.63 7.31
CA ASP A 128 -19.24 -4.21 6.32
C ASP A 128 -18.68 -3.13 5.38
N ARG A 129 -17.90 -2.23 5.96
CA ARG A 129 -17.20 -1.18 5.18
C ARG A 129 -16.14 -1.77 4.25
N ILE A 130 -15.37 -2.75 4.73
CA ILE A 130 -14.34 -3.40 3.90
C ILE A 130 -15.00 -4.17 2.76
N ILE A 131 -16.08 -4.90 3.03
CA ILE A 131 -16.86 -5.61 1.99
C ILE A 131 -17.37 -4.64 0.92
N GLU A 132 -18.00 -3.54 1.33
CA GLU A 132 -18.48 -2.49 0.43
C GLU A 132 -17.34 -1.98 -0.47
N LYS A 133 -16.18 -1.71 0.11
CA LYS A 133 -15.04 -1.15 -0.63
C LYS A 133 -14.34 -2.18 -1.53
N ILE A 134 -14.30 -3.45 -1.17
CA ILE A 134 -13.84 -4.53 -2.06
C ILE A 134 -14.79 -4.62 -3.28
N GLN A 135 -16.10 -4.60 -3.05
CA GLN A 135 -17.09 -4.66 -4.12
C GLN A 135 -17.01 -3.42 -5.02
N LEU A 136 -16.79 -2.24 -4.44
CA LEU A 136 -16.55 -1.00 -5.18
C LEU A 136 -15.31 -1.13 -6.06
N TRP A 137 -14.17 -1.56 -5.49
CA TRP A 137 -12.93 -1.77 -6.25
C TRP A 137 -13.12 -2.71 -7.42
N LYS A 138 -13.79 -3.84 -7.21
CA LYS A 138 -14.04 -4.86 -8.24
C LYS A 138 -14.90 -4.40 -9.42
N ARG A 139 -15.65 -3.31 -9.27
CA ARG A 139 -16.37 -2.70 -10.42
C ARG A 139 -15.42 -2.08 -11.44
N TYR A 140 -14.23 -1.71 -11.03
CA TYR A 140 -13.24 -1.01 -11.85
C TYR A 140 -12.00 -1.84 -12.18
N SER A 141 -11.71 -2.87 -11.41
CA SER A 141 -10.48 -3.64 -11.54
C SER A 141 -10.73 -5.15 -11.52
N SER A 142 -10.10 -5.85 -12.47
CA SER A 142 -9.96 -7.30 -12.45
C SER A 142 -8.72 -7.77 -11.66
N LYS A 143 -7.84 -6.86 -11.28
CA LYS A 143 -6.65 -7.19 -10.49
C LYS A 143 -7.06 -7.65 -9.09
N ILE A 144 -6.42 -8.70 -8.63
CA ILE A 144 -6.55 -9.16 -7.25
C ILE A 144 -6.03 -8.06 -6.32
N CYS A 145 -6.77 -7.78 -5.27
CA CYS A 145 -6.27 -6.96 -4.18
C CYS A 145 -5.86 -7.87 -3.02
N LYS A 146 -4.64 -7.65 -2.52
CA LYS A 146 -4.16 -8.29 -1.29
C LYS A 146 -4.58 -7.48 -0.09
N LEU A 147 -5.06 -8.15 0.95
CA LEU A 147 -5.33 -7.50 2.23
C LEU A 147 -4.49 -8.14 3.33
N TYR A 148 -3.69 -7.33 4.01
CA TYR A 148 -3.07 -7.75 5.25
C TYR A 148 -4.14 -7.88 6.33
N VAL A 149 -4.03 -8.93 7.13
CA VAL A 149 -4.89 -9.19 8.28
C VAL A 149 -4.01 -9.19 9.52
N LEU A 150 -4.16 -8.18 10.36
CA LEU A 150 -3.46 -8.12 11.63
C LEU A 150 -3.98 -9.21 12.56
N CYS A 151 -3.12 -10.00 13.16
CA CYS A 151 -3.48 -11.03 14.14
C CYS A 151 -2.58 -10.95 15.37
N GLY A 152 -3.13 -11.37 16.52
CA GLY A 152 -2.38 -11.51 17.77
C GLY A 152 -1.89 -10.21 18.39
N PHE A 153 -2.46 -9.07 18.03
CA PHE A 153 -2.05 -7.77 18.56
C PHE A 153 -2.83 -7.38 19.83
N GLU A 154 -4.13 -7.63 19.87
CA GLU A 154 -4.97 -7.14 20.98
C GLU A 154 -4.90 -8.08 22.20
N SER A 155 -5.82 -9.01 22.33
CA SER A 155 -5.96 -9.85 23.53
C SER A 155 -5.31 -11.22 23.39
N GLN A 156 -5.08 -11.69 22.15
CA GLN A 156 -4.59 -13.03 21.84
C GLN A 156 -5.45 -14.16 22.46
N ASP A 157 -6.70 -13.84 22.75
CA ASP A 157 -7.68 -14.79 23.26
C ASP A 157 -8.42 -15.52 22.14
N GLU A 158 -9.30 -16.46 22.51
CA GLU A 158 -10.08 -17.24 21.55
C GLU A 158 -10.88 -16.34 20.60
N LYS A 159 -11.46 -15.26 21.11
CA LYS A 159 -12.25 -14.30 20.33
C LYS A 159 -11.41 -13.54 19.31
N ASP A 160 -10.18 -13.17 19.65
CA ASP A 160 -9.26 -12.51 18.69
C ASP A 160 -8.87 -13.46 17.55
N ILE A 161 -8.67 -14.74 17.89
CA ILE A 161 -8.41 -15.81 16.91
C ILE A 161 -9.64 -16.00 16.00
N GLU A 162 -10.83 -16.12 16.57
CA GLU A 162 -12.09 -16.26 15.81
C GLU A 162 -12.28 -15.07 14.85
N ASN A 163 -12.11 -13.84 15.34
CA ASN A 163 -12.21 -12.62 14.54
C ASN A 163 -11.19 -12.60 13.39
N THR A 164 -10.02 -13.15 13.61
CA THR A 164 -8.99 -13.28 12.57
C THR A 164 -9.43 -14.25 11.48
N PHE A 165 -9.91 -15.43 11.85
CA PHE A 165 -10.44 -16.41 10.89
C PHE A 165 -11.69 -15.89 10.16
N GLU A 166 -12.56 -15.17 10.83
CA GLU A 166 -13.73 -14.58 10.18
C GLU A 166 -13.32 -13.53 9.11
N ARG A 167 -12.35 -12.69 9.40
CA ARG A 167 -11.80 -11.76 8.41
C ARG A 167 -11.21 -12.50 7.21
N ILE A 168 -10.46 -13.58 7.43
CA ILE A 168 -9.91 -14.42 6.36
C ILE A 168 -11.03 -15.04 5.51
N LYS A 169 -12.07 -15.62 6.13
CA LYS A 169 -13.23 -16.18 5.41
C LYS A 169 -13.93 -15.14 4.54
N ILE A 170 -14.09 -13.92 5.06
CA ILE A 170 -14.66 -12.81 4.30
C ILE A 170 -13.80 -12.53 3.05
N LEU A 171 -12.49 -12.40 3.22
CA LEU A 171 -11.58 -12.13 2.10
C LEU A 171 -11.60 -13.25 1.06
N MET A 172 -11.61 -14.51 1.48
CA MET A 172 -11.75 -15.67 0.58
C MET A 172 -13.06 -15.60 -0.22
N ARG A 173 -14.19 -15.31 0.46
CA ARG A 173 -15.51 -15.20 -0.18
C ARG A 173 -15.53 -14.09 -1.24
N TYR A 174 -14.87 -12.99 -0.99
CA TYR A 174 -14.81 -11.88 -1.93
C TYR A 174 -13.60 -11.93 -2.88
N GLY A 175 -12.85 -13.05 -2.90
CA GLY A 175 -11.70 -13.28 -3.81
C GLY A 175 -10.60 -12.23 -3.66
N SER A 176 -10.26 -11.92 -2.43
CA SER A 176 -9.23 -10.95 -2.04
C SER A 176 -8.35 -11.62 -0.98
N MET A 177 -7.15 -12.03 -1.34
CA MET A 177 -6.17 -12.60 -0.41
C MET A 177 -4.79 -12.08 -0.72
#